data_5c476d8984337e26c3d965efb80c3f92
#
_entry.id   5c476d8984337e26c3d965efb80c3f92
#
_cell.length_a   1.000
_cell.length_b   1.000
_cell.length_c   1.000
_cell.angle_alpha   90.00
_cell.angle_beta   90.00
_cell.angle_gamma   90.00
#
_symmetry.space_group_name_H-M   'P 1'
#
loop_
_entity.id
_entity.type
_entity.pdbx_description
1 polymer ?
#
loop_
_entity_poly.entity_id
_entity_poly.type
_entity_poly.pdbx_seq_one_letter_code
_entity_poly.pdbx_strand_id
1 'polypeptide(L)'
;MCIRDSIKHELERTGVVFDSQNDTEVGARFIAKQLAEGVDLEKSLLMLNETFDGFYTLLVSNKDSFAVVRDPISCKPAVIAETDRWVAMASEYRALAGLPGVDTARIFEPEPEEVYVWHRQ
;
A
#
# COMPACT_ATOMS: atom_id res chain seq x y z
N MET A 1 21.14 -5.93 10.15
CA MET A 1 19.82 -6.54 10.03
C MET A 1 18.82 -5.47 9.63
N CYS A 2 18.01 -5.69 8.62
CA CYS A 2 17.04 -4.69 8.24
C CYS A 2 15.79 -4.82 9.12
N ILE A 3 15.03 -3.73 9.20
CA ILE A 3 13.82 -3.66 10.03
C ILE A 3 12.80 -4.69 9.58
N ARG A 4 12.72 -4.96 8.27
CA ARG A 4 11.85 -5.98 7.70
C ARG A 4 12.11 -7.35 8.32
N ASP A 5 13.37 -7.76 8.46
CA ASP A 5 13.71 -9.06 9.03
C ASP A 5 13.32 -9.14 10.51
N SER A 6 13.49 -8.05 11.23
CA SER A 6 13.06 -7.97 12.63
C SER A 6 11.56 -8.12 12.77
N ILE A 7 10.79 -7.48 11.87
CA ILE A 7 9.34 -7.56 11.88
C ILE A 7 8.89 -8.98 11.52
N LYS A 8 9.55 -9.60 10.52
CA LYS A 8 9.23 -10.96 10.15
C LYS A 8 9.42 -11.91 11.32
N HIS A 9 10.55 -11.78 12.03
CA HIS A 9 10.83 -12.59 13.22
C HIS A 9 9.77 -12.43 14.28
N GLU A 10 9.36 -11.19 14.53
CA GLU A 10 8.35 -10.92 15.53
C GLU A 10 7.01 -11.53 15.14
N LEU A 11 6.61 -11.42 13.88
CA LEU A 11 5.38 -12.03 13.39
C LEU A 11 5.43 -13.56 13.51
N GLU A 12 6.55 -14.16 13.17
CA GLU A 12 6.72 -15.62 13.29
C GLU A 12 6.58 -16.07 14.75
N ARG A 13 7.08 -15.29 15.69
CA ARG A 13 6.95 -15.59 17.12
C ARG A 13 5.50 -15.58 17.59
N THR A 14 4.63 -14.83 16.92
CA THR A 14 3.20 -14.77 17.27
C THR A 14 2.36 -15.80 16.51
N GLY A 15 3.00 -16.69 15.77
CA GLY A 15 2.32 -17.79 15.07
C GLY A 15 2.04 -17.56 13.60
N VAL A 16 2.53 -16.47 13.03
CA VAL A 16 2.33 -16.20 11.60
C VAL A 16 3.26 -17.10 10.80
N VAL A 17 2.72 -17.80 9.80
CA VAL A 17 3.48 -18.66 8.90
C VAL A 17 3.67 -17.93 7.58
N PHE A 18 4.92 -17.88 7.11
CA PHE A 18 5.25 -17.26 5.84
C PHE A 18 5.45 -18.30 4.76
N ASP A 19 4.88 -18.05 3.57
CA ASP A 19 4.97 -18.96 2.43
C ASP A 19 6.11 -18.59 1.49
N SER A 20 6.77 -17.46 1.68
CA SER A 20 7.84 -17.00 0.81
C SER A 20 8.84 -16.13 1.58
N GLN A 21 9.93 -15.74 0.89
CA GLN A 21 10.91 -14.79 1.41
C GLN A 21 10.65 -13.37 0.87
N ASN A 22 9.54 -13.16 0.21
CA ASN A 22 9.24 -11.90 -0.45
C ASN A 22 8.88 -10.81 0.56
N ASP A 23 9.45 -9.62 0.39
CA ASP A 23 9.21 -8.46 1.25
C ASP A 23 7.74 -8.04 1.25
N THR A 24 7.07 -8.19 0.11
CA THR A 24 5.66 -7.84 0.00
C THR A 24 4.80 -8.71 0.91
N GLU A 25 5.16 -9.98 1.07
CA GLU A 25 4.43 -10.84 2.00
C GLU A 25 4.60 -10.38 3.44
N VAL A 26 5.80 -9.94 3.82
CA VAL A 26 6.03 -9.43 5.16
C VAL A 26 5.13 -8.22 5.43
N GLY A 27 5.06 -7.30 4.46
CA GLY A 27 4.18 -6.14 4.56
C GLY A 27 2.72 -6.52 4.66
N ALA A 28 2.27 -7.45 3.81
CA ALA A 28 0.88 -7.90 3.81
C ALA A 28 0.51 -8.57 5.14
N ARG A 29 1.38 -9.41 5.67
CA ARG A 29 1.14 -10.09 6.95
C ARG A 29 1.12 -9.10 8.11
N PHE A 30 2.00 -8.10 8.08
CA PHE A 30 2.02 -7.04 9.08
C PHE A 30 0.68 -6.30 9.11
N ILE A 31 0.19 -5.88 7.94
CA ILE A 31 -1.08 -5.18 7.82
C ILE A 31 -2.23 -6.06 8.27
N ALA A 32 -2.24 -7.32 7.83
CA ALA A 32 -3.30 -8.26 8.20
C ALA A 32 -3.39 -8.44 9.71
N LYS A 33 -2.24 -8.52 10.38
CA LYS A 33 -2.21 -8.63 11.84
C LYS A 33 -2.79 -7.38 12.51
N GLN A 34 -2.42 -6.19 12.02
CA GLN A 34 -2.95 -4.95 12.57
C GLN A 34 -4.48 -4.87 12.40
N LEU A 35 -4.98 -5.24 11.22
CA LEU A 35 -6.42 -5.24 10.97
C LEU A 35 -7.14 -6.23 11.88
N ALA A 36 -6.56 -7.40 12.10
CA ALA A 36 -7.13 -8.41 13.00
C ALA A 36 -7.19 -7.93 14.45
N GLU A 37 -6.30 -7.02 14.83
CA GLU A 37 -6.28 -6.42 16.18
C GLU A 37 -7.17 -5.18 16.29
N GLY A 38 -7.92 -4.86 15.24
CA GLY A 38 -8.86 -3.74 15.25
C GLY A 38 -8.29 -2.40 14.81
N VAL A 39 -7.05 -2.37 14.33
CA VAL A 39 -6.43 -1.15 13.80
C VAL A 39 -6.99 -0.91 12.39
N ASP A 40 -7.36 0.32 12.07
CA ASP A 40 -7.89 0.60 10.72
C ASP A 40 -6.77 0.57 9.66
N LEU A 41 -7.18 0.52 8.39
CA LEU A 41 -6.24 0.36 7.28
C LEU A 41 -5.28 1.54 7.17
N GLU A 42 -5.78 2.77 7.28
CA GLU A 42 -4.95 3.96 7.17
C GLU A 42 -3.87 3.98 8.26
N LYS A 43 -4.27 3.70 9.49
CA LYS A 43 -3.34 3.67 10.61
C LYS A 43 -2.31 2.55 10.45
N SER A 44 -2.75 1.39 9.96
CA SER A 44 -1.84 0.26 9.69
C SER A 44 -0.76 0.65 8.68
N LEU A 45 -1.14 1.38 7.64
CA LEU A 45 -0.19 1.81 6.61
C LEU A 45 0.77 2.89 7.13
N LEU A 46 0.29 3.79 7.97
CA LEU A 46 1.17 4.76 8.63
C LEU A 46 2.19 4.07 9.53
N MET A 47 1.76 3.04 10.26
CA MET A 47 2.66 2.24 11.08
C MET A 47 3.68 1.50 10.22
N LEU A 48 3.25 1.01 9.05
CA LEU A 48 4.15 0.36 8.10
C LEU A 48 5.26 1.32 7.65
N ASN A 49 4.90 2.56 7.31
CA ASN A 49 5.87 3.57 6.90
C ASN A 49 6.89 3.90 8.00
N GLU A 50 6.45 3.89 9.25
CA GLU A 50 7.34 4.17 10.39
C GLU A 50 8.26 2.99 10.69
N THR A 51 7.85 1.79 10.34
CA THR A 51 8.52 0.56 10.77
C THR A 51 9.38 -0.07 9.69
N PHE A 52 8.93 0.00 8.45
CA PHE A 52 9.64 -0.62 7.34
C PHE A 52 10.70 0.31 6.76
N ASP A 53 11.81 -0.31 6.38
CA ASP A 53 12.93 0.34 5.72
C ASP A 53 12.98 -0.16 4.28
N GLY A 54 13.36 0.71 3.34
CA GLY A 54 13.54 0.32 1.94
C GLY A 54 12.73 1.16 0.96
N PHE A 55 12.66 0.68 -0.28
CA PHE A 55 12.01 1.38 -1.39
C PHE A 55 10.77 0.59 -1.79
N TYR A 56 9.61 1.21 -1.65
CA TYR A 56 8.37 0.53 -2.00
C TYR A 56 7.28 1.50 -2.42
N THR A 57 6.38 1.00 -3.26
CA THR A 57 5.09 1.62 -3.53
C THR A 57 4.10 0.49 -3.40
N LEU A 58 3.21 0.60 -2.45
CA LEU A 58 2.27 -0.47 -2.13
C LEU A 58 0.85 -0.10 -2.51
N LEU A 59 0.18 -1.05 -3.13
CA LEU A 59 -1.23 -1.01 -3.42
C LEU A 59 -1.88 -2.07 -2.54
N VAL A 60 -2.80 -1.65 -1.68
CA VAL A 60 -3.43 -2.55 -0.73
C VAL A 60 -4.94 -2.46 -0.88
N SER A 61 -5.59 -3.60 -0.96
CA SER A 61 -7.05 -3.63 -1.00
C SER A 61 -7.59 -4.66 -0.03
N ASN A 62 -8.74 -4.35 0.54
CA ASN A 62 -9.51 -5.31 1.31
C ASN A 62 -10.95 -5.28 0.78
N LYS A 63 -11.87 -5.88 1.51
CA LYS A 63 -13.26 -5.98 1.07
C LYS A 63 -13.92 -4.63 0.79
N ASP A 64 -13.60 -3.62 1.59
CA ASP A 64 -14.30 -2.33 1.58
C ASP A 64 -13.42 -1.14 1.19
N SER A 65 -12.12 -1.34 1.06
CA SER A 65 -11.19 -0.22 0.91
C SER A 65 -10.05 -0.54 -0.06
N PHE A 66 -9.48 0.52 -0.60
CA PHE A 66 -8.33 0.48 -1.48
C PHE A 66 -7.38 1.57 -1.02
N ALA A 67 -6.11 1.27 -0.92
CA ALA A 67 -5.13 2.24 -0.41
C ALA A 67 -3.82 2.18 -1.18
N VAL A 68 -3.14 3.32 -1.23
CA VAL A 68 -1.81 3.46 -1.82
C VAL A 68 -0.91 4.13 -0.81
N VAL A 69 0.29 3.60 -0.65
CA VAL A 69 1.30 4.19 0.23
C VAL A 69 2.67 4.11 -0.42
N ARG A 70 3.46 5.17 -0.27
CA ARG A 70 4.82 5.22 -0.80
C ARG A 70 5.83 5.39 0.33
N ASP A 71 7.04 4.85 0.08
CA ASP A 71 8.18 5.06 0.97
C ASP A 71 8.62 6.53 0.97
N PRO A 72 9.44 6.94 1.95
CA PRO A 72 9.89 8.34 2.05
C PRO A 72 10.68 8.86 0.85
N ILE A 73 11.39 7.98 0.15
CA ILE A 73 12.24 8.37 -0.97
C ILE A 73 11.46 8.42 -2.27
N SER A 74 10.43 7.56 -2.40
CA SER A 74 9.54 7.50 -3.56
C SER A 74 10.27 7.31 -4.89
N CYS A 75 11.27 6.42 -4.90
CA CYS A 75 12.03 6.16 -6.13
C CYS A 75 11.29 5.22 -7.10
N LYS A 76 10.28 4.48 -6.64
CA LYS A 76 9.47 3.65 -7.51
C LYS A 76 8.33 4.49 -8.09
N PRO A 77 8.12 4.44 -9.43
CA PRO A 77 7.10 5.29 -10.04
C PRO A 77 5.68 4.86 -9.66
N ALA A 78 4.79 5.85 -9.57
CA ALA A 78 3.38 5.59 -9.33
C ALA A 78 2.57 6.77 -9.84
N VAL A 79 1.39 6.50 -10.39
CA VAL A 79 0.45 7.53 -10.81
C VAL A 79 -0.96 7.08 -10.45
N ILE A 80 -1.77 8.01 -9.97
CA ILE A 80 -3.15 7.76 -9.58
C ILE A 80 -4.07 8.59 -10.47
N ALA A 81 -5.15 7.97 -10.93
CA ALA A 81 -6.23 8.65 -11.64
C ALA A 81 -7.49 8.49 -10.81
N GLU A 82 -8.14 9.60 -10.50
CA GLU A 82 -9.33 9.60 -9.65
C GLU A 82 -10.49 10.33 -10.32
N THR A 83 -11.65 9.67 -10.35
CA THR A 83 -12.90 10.28 -10.81
C THR A 83 -13.96 10.11 -9.72
N ASP A 84 -15.15 10.63 -9.95
CA ASP A 84 -16.29 10.45 -9.04
C ASP A 84 -16.67 8.98 -8.87
N ARG A 85 -16.35 8.16 -9.85
CA ARG A 85 -16.82 6.77 -9.93
C ARG A 85 -15.78 5.73 -9.66
N TRP A 86 -14.51 6.07 -9.88
CA TRP A 86 -13.44 5.08 -9.71
C TRP A 86 -12.11 5.76 -9.39
N VAL A 87 -11.21 4.96 -8.85
CA VAL A 87 -9.81 5.34 -8.66
C VAL A 87 -8.96 4.20 -9.21
N ALA A 88 -7.88 4.53 -9.86
CA ALA A 88 -6.95 3.55 -10.42
C ALA A 88 -5.52 4.00 -10.17
N MET A 89 -4.63 3.03 -10.06
CA MET A 89 -3.21 3.29 -9.81
C MET A 89 -2.38 2.40 -10.71
N ALA A 90 -1.31 2.95 -11.26
CA ALA A 90 -0.36 2.21 -12.07
C ALA A 90 1.03 2.79 -11.90
N SER A 91 2.04 2.09 -12.43
CA SER A 91 3.39 2.62 -12.45
C SER A 91 3.55 3.71 -13.49
N GLU A 92 2.78 3.66 -14.58
CA GLU A 92 2.85 4.62 -15.68
C GLU A 92 1.47 5.05 -16.13
N TYR A 93 1.33 6.31 -16.53
CA TYR A 93 0.06 6.84 -17.02
C TYR A 93 -0.47 6.04 -18.22
N ARG A 94 0.41 5.54 -19.07
CA ARG A 94 0.00 4.76 -20.25
C ARG A 94 -0.95 3.62 -19.89
N ALA A 95 -0.75 2.98 -18.74
CA ALA A 95 -1.62 1.89 -18.32
C ALA A 95 -3.03 2.36 -17.97
N LEU A 96 -3.20 3.64 -17.66
CA LEU A 96 -4.49 4.22 -17.27
C LEU A 96 -5.20 4.92 -18.44
N ALA A 97 -4.48 5.23 -19.50
CA ALA A 97 -4.98 6.10 -20.57
C ALA A 97 -6.21 5.56 -21.30
N GLY A 98 -6.42 4.25 -21.28
CA GLY A 98 -7.57 3.62 -21.93
C GLY A 98 -8.81 3.47 -21.06
N LEU A 99 -8.77 3.94 -19.80
CA LEU A 99 -9.91 3.78 -18.91
C LEU A 99 -11.05 4.72 -19.25
N PRO A 100 -12.32 4.27 -19.16
CA PRO A 100 -13.46 5.13 -19.45
C PRO A 100 -13.49 6.34 -18.52
N GLY A 101 -13.58 7.53 -19.10
CA GLY A 101 -13.66 8.77 -18.32
C GLY A 101 -12.32 9.29 -17.80
N VAL A 102 -11.20 8.73 -18.24
CA VAL A 102 -9.88 9.16 -17.76
C VAL A 102 -9.59 10.62 -18.11
N ASP A 103 -10.17 11.13 -19.19
CA ASP A 103 -10.01 12.53 -19.58
C ASP A 103 -10.59 13.52 -18.57
N THR A 104 -11.50 13.07 -17.71
CA THR A 104 -12.05 13.89 -16.63
C THR A 104 -11.42 13.58 -15.29
N ALA A 105 -10.48 12.65 -15.25
CA ALA A 105 -9.87 12.22 -14.00
C ALA A 105 -8.85 13.23 -13.48
N ARG A 106 -8.74 13.30 -12.16
CA ARG A 106 -7.64 13.98 -11.52
C ARG A 106 -6.43 13.03 -11.57
N ILE A 107 -5.36 13.46 -12.22
CA ILE A 107 -4.13 12.66 -12.36
C ILE A 107 -3.07 13.25 -11.44
N PHE A 108 -2.50 12.42 -10.59
CA PHE A 108 -1.46 12.89 -9.68
C PHE A 108 -0.52 11.75 -9.28
N GLU A 109 0.67 12.13 -8.82
CA GLU A 109 1.63 11.19 -8.24
C GLU A 109 1.46 11.21 -6.73
N PRO A 110 1.37 10.05 -6.07
CA PRO A 110 1.26 10.03 -4.60
C PRO A 110 2.53 10.60 -3.96
N GLU A 111 2.33 11.43 -2.95
CA GLU A 111 3.43 12.07 -2.23
C GLU A 111 4.18 11.07 -1.35
N PRO A 112 5.48 11.30 -1.11
CA PRO A 112 6.26 10.46 -0.21
C PRO A 112 5.64 10.40 1.19
N GLU A 113 5.61 9.21 1.78
CA GLU A 113 5.11 8.94 3.13
C GLU A 113 3.61 9.17 3.32
N GLU A 114 2.91 9.67 2.31
CA GLU A 114 1.47 9.89 2.41
C GLU A 114 0.72 8.57 2.20
N VAL A 115 -0.41 8.44 2.88
CA VAL A 115 -1.32 7.32 2.73
C VAL A 115 -2.62 7.81 2.11
N TYR A 116 -3.02 7.19 1.02
CA TYR A 116 -4.27 7.51 0.32
C TYR A 116 -5.22 6.34 0.46
N VAL A 117 -6.40 6.58 1.00
CA VAL A 117 -7.39 5.53 1.23
C VAL A 117 -8.72 5.93 0.60
N TRP A 118 -9.30 5.02 -0.16
CA TRP A 118 -10.63 5.17 -0.72
C TRP A 118 -11.51 4.04 -0.23
N HIS A 119 -12.73 4.37 0.15
CA HIS A 119 -13.68 3.39 0.66
C HIS A 119 -14.72 3.09 -0.42
N ARG A 120 -15.13 1.84 -0.50
CA ARG A 120 -16.20 1.43 -1.40
C ARG A 120 -17.51 2.07 -0.93
N GLN A 121 -18.25 2.61 -1.88
CA GLN A 121 -19.53 3.23 -1.61
C GLN A 121 -20.67 2.28 -1.96
#